data_6606b933c34d584dc75b1636f5b25f20
#
_entry.id   6606b933c34d584dc75b1636f5b25f20
#
_cell.length_a   1.000
_cell.length_b   1.000
_cell.length_c   1.000
_cell.angle_alpha   90.00
_cell.angle_beta   90.00
_cell.angle_gamma   90.00
#
_symmetry.space_group_name_H-M   'P 1'
#
loop_
_entity.id
_entity.type
_entity.pdbx_description
1 polymer ?
#
loop_
_entity_poly.entity_id
_entity_poly.type
_entity_poly.pdbx_seq_one_letter_code
_entity_poly.pdbx_strand_id
1 'polypeptide(L)'
;MSRDNIVYATCGLLLGLVIGSFLLGPKLARSKLAGPDQISSSSSSTSAASAAPESAAMPAAPAGGAAGSPMEQVRQQLEMLKKQIEQNPNDFDALVQLGNMYMDVSKFPQAIDYFNRALAVREEPSVRTDLGICYKQSGQMQQARDAFRKVATEQPDQWQAIYNLAIVDGEMKDYTDARVQLAKLKQLRPDDPQVAKLEQALAAVK
;
A
#
# COMPACT_ATOMS: atom_id res chain seq x y z
N MET A 1 24.81 21.45 40.65
CA MET A 1 23.45 21.28 40.08
C MET A 1 23.47 21.83 38.68
N SER A 2 23.46 20.95 37.70
CA SER A 2 23.62 21.27 36.30
C SER A 2 22.33 21.89 35.72
N ARG A 3 22.49 22.91 34.89
CA ARG A 3 21.39 23.73 34.30
C ARG A 3 20.48 22.94 33.35
N ASP A 4 20.79 21.69 33.08
CA ASP A 4 20.08 20.83 32.13
C ASP A 4 18.86 20.11 32.71
N ASN A 5 18.69 20.12 34.05
CA ASN A 5 17.56 19.47 34.74
C ASN A 5 16.29 20.34 34.89
N ILE A 6 16.32 21.60 34.44
CA ILE A 6 15.17 22.51 34.59
C ILE A 6 14.26 22.52 33.37
N VAL A 7 14.77 22.09 32.21
CA VAL A 7 14.00 22.12 30.92
C VAL A 7 13.00 20.97 30.83
N TYR A 8 13.21 19.85 31.53
CA TYR A 8 12.31 18.68 31.43
C TYR A 8 11.11 18.73 32.42
N ALA A 9 11.10 19.66 33.36
CA ALA A 9 10.01 19.75 34.37
C ALA A 9 8.80 20.58 33.87
N THR A 10 8.93 21.37 32.84
CA THR A 10 7.85 22.24 32.33
C THR A 10 7.08 21.73 31.13
N CYS A 11 7.55 20.68 30.47
CA CYS A 11 6.82 20.05 29.35
C CYS A 11 5.83 18.94 29.76
N GLY A 12 5.85 18.52 31.04
CA GLY A 12 5.01 17.40 31.51
C GLY A 12 3.59 17.78 31.95
N LEU A 13 3.22 19.05 31.98
CA LEU A 13 1.97 19.48 32.62
C LEU A 13 0.89 20.02 31.66
N LEU A 14 1.11 19.97 30.36
CA LEU A 14 0.14 20.43 29.34
C LEU A 14 -0.44 19.32 28.45
N LEU A 15 -0.11 18.05 28.69
CA LEU A 15 -0.61 16.92 27.87
C LEU A 15 -1.72 16.09 28.56
N GLY A 16 -2.29 16.57 29.63
CA GLY A 16 -3.24 15.83 30.47
C GLY A 16 -4.74 16.13 30.25
N LEU A 17 -5.16 16.94 29.27
CA LEU A 17 -6.53 17.47 29.24
C LEU A 17 -7.32 17.30 27.92
N VAL A 18 -6.94 16.38 27.05
CA VAL A 18 -7.70 16.09 25.79
C VAL A 18 -8.02 14.59 25.62
N ILE A 19 -8.04 13.79 26.68
CA ILE A 19 -8.55 12.40 26.58
C ILE A 19 -9.78 12.28 27.46
N GLY A 20 -10.93 12.75 26.97
CA GLY A 20 -12.17 12.59 27.69
C GLY A 20 -13.39 13.06 26.91
N SER A 21 -13.67 12.54 25.72
CA SER A 21 -15.01 12.62 25.13
C SER A 21 -15.05 11.96 23.73
N PHE A 22 -15.06 10.64 23.69
CA PHE A 22 -15.66 9.95 22.54
C PHE A 22 -15.93 8.48 22.88
N LEU A 23 -16.81 8.26 23.85
CA LEU A 23 -17.44 6.96 24.07
C LEU A 23 -18.96 7.20 24.16
N LEU A 24 -19.64 7.18 23.04
CA LEU A 24 -21.05 6.77 22.90
C LEU A 24 -21.45 6.89 21.42
N GLY A 25 -21.39 5.79 20.70
CA GLY A 25 -22.01 5.63 19.41
C GLY A 25 -22.89 4.37 19.40
N PRO A 26 -24.08 4.38 18.84
CA PRO A 26 -25.14 3.43 19.14
C PRO A 26 -24.97 2.10 18.41
N LYS A 27 -25.28 1.03 19.12
CA LYS A 27 -25.60 -0.30 18.62
C LYS A 27 -26.86 -0.22 17.75
N LEU A 28 -26.82 -0.65 16.51
CA LEU A 28 -28.00 -0.98 15.71
C LEU A 28 -27.88 -2.41 15.21
N ALA A 29 -28.62 -3.21 15.91
CA ALA A 29 -29.56 -4.28 15.54
C ALA A 29 -29.24 -5.13 14.31
N ARG A 30 -28.93 -6.34 14.64
CA ARG A 30 -29.00 -7.57 13.86
C ARG A 30 -30.48 -7.89 13.57
N SER A 31 -30.90 -7.99 12.33
CA SER A 31 -32.12 -8.72 11.97
C SER A 31 -31.76 -9.89 11.07
N LYS A 32 -32.10 -11.04 11.60
CA LYS A 32 -32.08 -12.38 11.07
C LYS A 32 -33.43 -12.63 10.42
N LEU A 33 -33.48 -13.27 9.24
CA LEU A 33 -34.57 -14.11 8.70
C LEU A 33 -34.05 -14.65 7.36
N ALA A 34 -33.70 -15.94 7.34
CA ALA A 34 -34.48 -17.10 7.03
C ALA A 34 -34.77 -17.28 5.52
N GLY A 35 -34.13 -18.27 4.86
CA GLY A 35 -34.61 -18.92 3.62
C GLY A 35 -35.68 -19.98 3.96
N PRO A 36 -35.99 -20.95 3.15
CA PRO A 36 -35.53 -21.41 1.84
C PRO A 36 -36.68 -21.87 0.89
N ASP A 37 -36.29 -22.51 -0.25
CA ASP A 37 -37.12 -23.43 -1.07
C ASP A 37 -38.16 -22.84 -2.02
N GLN A 38 -38.33 -23.26 -3.23
CA GLN A 38 -38.39 -24.52 -3.94
C GLN A 38 -38.53 -24.28 -5.46
N ILE A 39 -37.79 -24.99 -6.25
CA ILE A 39 -38.12 -25.81 -7.41
C ILE A 39 -39.48 -25.55 -8.11
N SER A 40 -39.44 -25.28 -9.42
CA SER A 40 -40.14 -26.15 -10.38
C SER A 40 -39.89 -25.76 -11.83
N SER A 41 -39.44 -26.74 -12.53
CA SER A 41 -39.42 -26.94 -13.97
C SER A 41 -40.81 -26.86 -14.60
N SER A 42 -40.90 -26.31 -15.79
CA SER A 42 -41.65 -27.00 -16.87
C SER A 42 -41.37 -26.37 -18.23
N SER A 43 -40.95 -27.24 -19.09
CA SER A 43 -40.91 -27.16 -20.54
C SER A 43 -42.28 -26.95 -21.16
N SER A 44 -42.39 -26.23 -22.23
CA SER A 44 -43.03 -26.73 -23.46
C SER A 44 -42.88 -25.79 -24.65
N SER A 45 -42.45 -26.39 -25.68
CA SER A 45 -42.40 -25.96 -27.07
C SER A 45 -43.75 -25.54 -27.64
N THR A 46 -43.79 -24.57 -28.54
CA THR A 46 -44.39 -24.77 -29.87
C THR A 46 -44.14 -23.62 -30.82
N SER A 47 -43.66 -23.98 -31.93
CA SER A 47 -43.64 -23.57 -33.31
C SER A 47 -44.70 -22.57 -33.77
N ALA A 48 -44.32 -21.62 -34.60
CA ALA A 48 -44.71 -21.37 -35.96
C ALA A 48 -44.81 -19.91 -36.37
N ALA A 49 -44.03 -19.57 -37.37
CA ALA A 49 -44.37 -18.87 -38.58
C ALA A 49 -44.58 -17.35 -38.59
N SER A 50 -43.67 -16.76 -39.39
CA SER A 50 -43.94 -15.80 -40.47
C SER A 50 -44.56 -14.45 -40.16
N ALA A 51 -43.76 -13.42 -40.32
CA ALA A 51 -43.94 -12.26 -41.19
C ALA A 51 -42.94 -11.16 -40.77
N ALA A 52 -42.02 -10.82 -41.62
CA ALA A 52 -41.46 -9.47 -41.64
C ALA A 52 -42.51 -8.53 -42.19
N PRO A 53 -42.59 -7.32 -41.70
CA PRO A 53 -41.90 -6.27 -42.44
C PRO A 53 -41.35 -5.14 -41.56
N GLU A 54 -40.51 -4.39 -42.19
CA GLU A 54 -40.33 -2.95 -42.04
C GLU A 54 -39.25 -2.46 -41.08
N SER A 55 -38.16 -2.14 -41.74
CA SER A 55 -37.10 -1.21 -41.36
C SER A 55 -37.65 0.02 -40.60
N ALA A 56 -37.46 0.03 -39.27
CA ALA A 56 -37.44 1.26 -38.50
C ALA A 56 -35.99 1.51 -38.09
N ALA A 57 -35.40 2.50 -38.72
CA ALA A 57 -34.10 3.04 -38.35
C ALA A 57 -34.09 3.37 -36.86
N MET A 58 -33.37 2.60 -36.09
CA MET A 58 -32.99 2.99 -34.71
C MET A 58 -32.10 4.24 -34.79
N PRO A 59 -32.38 5.29 -34.05
CA PRO A 59 -31.48 6.42 -33.96
C PRO A 59 -30.16 5.90 -33.39
N ALA A 60 -29.06 6.16 -34.11
CA ALA A 60 -27.72 5.90 -33.66
C ALA A 60 -27.55 6.47 -32.25
N ALA A 61 -27.29 5.62 -31.29
CA ALA A 61 -26.88 6.07 -29.96
C ALA A 61 -25.69 7.04 -30.14
N PRO A 62 -25.68 8.17 -29.44
CA PRO A 62 -24.55 9.08 -29.52
C PRO A 62 -23.31 8.30 -29.15
N ALA A 63 -22.32 8.28 -30.05
CA ALA A 63 -21.02 7.71 -29.80
C ALA A 63 -20.53 8.25 -28.45
N GLY A 64 -20.44 7.36 -27.46
CA GLY A 64 -19.98 7.69 -26.13
C GLY A 64 -18.69 8.47 -26.22
N GLY A 65 -18.67 9.63 -25.61
CA GLY A 65 -17.54 10.52 -25.52
C GLY A 65 -16.28 9.72 -25.20
N ALA A 66 -15.22 10.01 -25.90
CA ALA A 66 -13.91 9.41 -25.77
C ALA A 66 -13.39 9.56 -24.33
N ALA A 67 -13.76 8.64 -23.46
CA ALA A 67 -12.98 8.38 -22.27
C ALA A 67 -11.61 7.89 -22.80
N GLY A 68 -10.59 8.74 -22.71
CA GLY A 68 -9.26 8.43 -23.18
C GLY A 68 -8.84 7.04 -22.72
N SER A 69 -8.06 6.33 -23.55
CA SER A 69 -7.60 4.99 -23.17
C SER A 69 -6.98 5.03 -21.75
N PRO A 70 -7.01 3.93 -20.98
CA PRO A 70 -6.38 3.88 -19.65
C PRO A 70 -4.94 4.42 -19.65
N MET A 71 -4.20 4.18 -20.73
CA MET A 71 -2.83 4.70 -20.91
C MET A 71 -2.81 6.23 -21.04
N GLU A 72 -3.78 6.81 -21.71
CA GLU A 72 -3.88 8.26 -21.85
C GLU A 72 -4.22 8.94 -20.54
N GLN A 73 -5.09 8.33 -19.73
CA GLN A 73 -5.41 8.81 -18.38
C GLN A 73 -4.17 8.80 -17.47
N VAL A 74 -3.37 7.72 -17.50
CA VAL A 74 -2.10 7.64 -16.75
C VAL A 74 -1.12 8.71 -17.20
N ARG A 75 -1.01 8.95 -18.52
CA ARG A 75 -0.15 10.01 -19.06
C ARG A 75 -0.60 11.40 -18.58
N GLN A 76 -1.88 11.69 -18.65
CA GLN A 76 -2.43 12.97 -18.19
C GLN A 76 -2.20 13.17 -16.69
N GLN A 77 -2.39 12.13 -15.88
CA GLN A 77 -2.11 12.18 -14.44
C GLN A 77 -0.62 12.46 -14.17
N LEU A 78 0.28 11.78 -14.90
CA LEU A 78 1.72 11.99 -14.77
C LEU A 78 2.10 13.46 -15.08
N GLU A 79 1.56 14.04 -16.17
CA GLU A 79 1.84 15.42 -16.53
C GLU A 79 1.23 16.43 -15.54
N MET A 80 0.03 16.16 -15.02
CA MET A 80 -0.56 17.00 -13.96
C MET A 80 0.29 17.00 -12.68
N LEU A 81 0.75 15.83 -12.23
CA LEU A 81 1.58 15.73 -11.04
C LEU A 81 2.93 16.43 -11.23
N LYS A 82 3.56 16.29 -12.40
CA LYS A 82 4.80 17.02 -12.71
C LYS A 82 4.60 18.53 -12.66
N LYS A 83 3.53 19.02 -13.26
CA LYS A 83 3.19 20.45 -13.20
C LYS A 83 2.92 20.92 -11.75
N GLN A 84 2.31 20.08 -10.95
CA GLN A 84 2.05 20.36 -9.53
C GLN A 84 3.35 20.55 -8.75
N ILE A 85 4.34 19.67 -8.94
CA ILE A 85 5.64 19.79 -8.27
C ILE A 85 6.53 20.90 -8.88
N GLU A 86 6.30 21.33 -10.12
CA GLU A 86 6.93 22.53 -10.67
C GLU A 86 6.43 23.79 -9.94
N GLN A 87 5.15 23.85 -9.61
CA GLN A 87 4.53 24.94 -8.85
C GLN A 87 4.82 24.87 -7.36
N ASN A 88 4.83 23.67 -6.80
CA ASN A 88 5.14 23.39 -5.40
C ASN A 88 6.14 22.22 -5.29
N PRO A 89 7.45 22.50 -5.30
CA PRO A 89 8.49 21.44 -5.26
C PRO A 89 8.47 20.55 -4.01
N ASN A 90 7.81 21.02 -2.94
CA ASN A 90 7.68 20.32 -1.67
C ASN A 90 6.27 19.73 -1.44
N ASP A 91 5.51 19.53 -2.50
CA ASP A 91 4.24 18.84 -2.41
C ASP A 91 4.46 17.35 -2.15
N PHE A 92 4.35 16.97 -0.88
CA PHE A 92 4.60 15.60 -0.42
C PHE A 92 3.73 14.58 -1.16
N ASP A 93 2.43 14.86 -1.29
CA ASP A 93 1.48 13.89 -1.85
C ASP A 93 1.71 13.72 -3.36
N ALA A 94 2.01 14.79 -4.08
CA ALA A 94 2.37 14.70 -5.50
C ALA A 94 3.70 13.96 -5.72
N LEU A 95 4.70 14.18 -4.86
CA LEU A 95 5.97 13.47 -4.90
C LEU A 95 5.79 11.97 -4.65
N VAL A 96 4.99 11.58 -3.65
CA VAL A 96 4.69 10.17 -3.36
C VAL A 96 3.96 9.52 -4.52
N GLN A 97 2.95 10.20 -5.09
CA GLN A 97 2.20 9.66 -6.25
C GLN A 97 3.10 9.44 -7.46
N LEU A 98 4.01 10.38 -7.76
CA LEU A 98 4.99 10.20 -8.83
C LEU A 98 5.94 9.03 -8.56
N GLY A 99 6.42 8.92 -7.31
CA GLY A 99 7.23 7.77 -6.88
C GLY A 99 6.53 6.43 -7.15
N ASN A 100 5.27 6.33 -6.73
CA ASN A 100 4.44 5.13 -6.95
C ASN A 100 4.24 4.85 -8.45
N MET A 101 3.87 5.85 -9.23
CA MET A 101 3.68 5.67 -10.69
C MET A 101 4.94 5.17 -11.38
N TYR A 102 6.13 5.66 -10.99
CA TYR A 102 7.40 5.18 -11.55
C TYR A 102 7.76 3.77 -11.03
N MET A 103 7.46 3.47 -9.77
CA MET A 103 7.65 2.13 -9.19
C MET A 103 6.78 1.08 -9.90
N ASP A 104 5.51 1.38 -10.16
CA ASP A 104 4.56 0.50 -10.84
C ASP A 104 5.01 0.09 -12.24
N VAL A 105 5.71 0.99 -12.93
CA VAL A 105 6.29 0.70 -14.26
C VAL A 105 7.76 0.29 -14.18
N SER A 106 8.24 -0.12 -12.99
CA SER A 106 9.60 -0.61 -12.73
C SER A 106 10.71 0.39 -13.08
N LYS A 107 10.41 1.66 -13.13
CA LYS A 107 11.39 2.75 -13.30
C LYS A 107 11.95 3.17 -11.94
N PHE A 108 12.63 2.23 -11.29
CA PHE A 108 13.09 2.37 -9.90
C PHE A 108 14.02 3.57 -9.67
N PRO A 109 14.96 3.95 -10.58
CA PRO A 109 15.78 5.14 -10.36
C PRO A 109 14.96 6.43 -10.22
N GLN A 110 13.90 6.59 -11.05
CA GLN A 110 13.01 7.75 -10.97
C GLN A 110 12.15 7.69 -9.70
N ALA A 111 11.63 6.53 -9.35
CA ALA A 111 10.87 6.35 -8.10
C ALA A 111 11.72 6.72 -6.87
N ILE A 112 12.98 6.31 -6.83
CA ILE A 112 13.95 6.62 -5.76
C ILE A 112 14.11 8.14 -5.63
N ASP A 113 14.24 8.87 -6.73
CA ASP A 113 14.36 10.34 -6.69
C ASP A 113 13.14 10.99 -6.04
N TYR A 114 11.94 10.63 -6.49
CA TYR A 114 10.71 11.20 -5.95
C TYR A 114 10.47 10.82 -4.50
N PHE A 115 10.69 9.56 -4.09
CA PHE A 115 10.55 9.15 -2.70
C PHE A 115 11.58 9.83 -1.78
N ASN A 116 12.82 10.02 -2.21
CA ASN A 116 13.81 10.77 -1.45
C ASN A 116 13.38 12.23 -1.26
N ARG A 117 12.85 12.87 -2.30
CA ARG A 117 12.31 14.22 -2.19
C ARG A 117 11.10 14.28 -1.26
N ALA A 118 10.19 13.32 -1.34
CA ALA A 118 9.04 13.24 -0.42
C ALA A 118 9.51 13.11 1.04
N LEU A 119 10.45 12.22 1.31
CA LEU A 119 10.99 11.98 2.65
C LEU A 119 11.82 13.17 3.18
N ALA A 120 12.35 14.02 2.31
CA ALA A 120 12.97 15.28 2.71
C ALA A 120 11.94 16.33 3.17
N VAL A 121 10.69 16.24 2.70
CA VAL A 121 9.59 17.10 3.15
C VAL A 121 9.00 16.58 4.46
N ARG A 122 8.72 15.28 4.53
CA ARG A 122 8.13 14.63 5.70
C ARG A 122 8.57 13.17 5.77
N GLU A 123 9.04 12.77 6.95
CA GLU A 123 9.33 11.36 7.20
C GLU A 123 8.01 10.58 7.29
N GLU A 124 7.90 9.52 6.47
CA GLU A 124 6.73 8.66 6.43
C GLU A 124 7.20 7.20 6.26
N PRO A 125 6.93 6.32 7.23
CA PRO A 125 7.43 4.94 7.22
C PRO A 125 6.99 4.11 6.02
N SER A 126 5.77 4.31 5.53
CA SER A 126 5.28 3.64 4.31
C SER A 126 6.10 4.03 3.10
N VAL A 127 6.34 5.34 2.89
CA VAL A 127 7.15 5.86 1.79
C VAL A 127 8.61 5.39 1.89
N ARG A 128 9.14 5.30 3.10
CA ARG A 128 10.49 4.75 3.32
C ARG A 128 10.56 3.25 3.02
N THR A 129 9.50 2.51 3.29
CA THR A 129 9.39 1.09 2.90
C THR A 129 9.38 0.94 1.38
N ASP A 130 8.60 1.76 0.66
CA ASP A 130 8.55 1.76 -0.80
C ASP A 130 9.90 2.16 -1.43
N LEU A 131 10.58 3.15 -0.85
CA LEU A 131 11.96 3.50 -1.22
C LEU A 131 12.91 2.31 -1.04
N GLY A 132 12.81 1.59 0.07
CA GLY A 132 13.60 0.37 0.33
C GLY A 132 13.34 -0.71 -0.73
N ILE A 133 12.09 -0.90 -1.15
CA ILE A 133 11.73 -1.82 -2.25
C ILE A 133 12.39 -1.37 -3.55
N CYS A 134 12.33 -0.07 -3.88
CA CYS A 134 12.96 0.47 -5.09
C CYS A 134 14.48 0.28 -5.07
N TYR A 135 15.13 0.52 -3.93
CA TYR A 135 16.57 0.25 -3.77
C TYR A 135 16.90 -1.23 -3.99
N LYS A 136 16.13 -2.14 -3.39
CA LYS A 136 16.32 -3.58 -3.57
C LYS A 136 16.19 -3.98 -5.04
N GLN A 137 15.14 -3.52 -5.72
CA GLN A 137 14.91 -3.83 -7.13
C GLN A 137 15.97 -3.22 -8.07
N SER A 138 16.64 -2.16 -7.63
CA SER A 138 17.77 -1.54 -8.34
C SER A 138 19.12 -2.19 -8.02
N GLY A 139 19.16 -3.23 -7.19
CA GLY A 139 20.39 -3.87 -6.75
C GLY A 139 21.16 -3.09 -5.67
N GLN A 140 20.59 -2.03 -5.13
CA GLN A 140 21.20 -1.17 -4.11
C GLN A 140 20.91 -1.76 -2.72
N MET A 141 21.45 -2.97 -2.44
CA MET A 141 21.06 -3.77 -1.28
C MET A 141 21.35 -3.10 0.06
N GLN A 142 22.46 -2.34 0.17
CA GLN A 142 22.79 -1.67 1.42
C GLN A 142 21.78 -0.54 1.74
N GLN A 143 21.41 0.26 0.74
CA GLN A 143 20.41 1.33 0.91
C GLN A 143 19.02 0.75 1.24
N ALA A 144 18.65 -0.37 0.61
CA ALA A 144 17.44 -1.10 0.94
C ALA A 144 17.42 -1.56 2.39
N ARG A 145 18.52 -2.19 2.83
CA ARG A 145 18.72 -2.63 4.22
C ARG A 145 18.55 -1.48 5.21
N ASP A 146 19.20 -0.35 4.93
CA ASP A 146 19.16 0.82 5.83
C ASP A 146 17.76 1.43 5.90
N ALA A 147 17.06 1.51 4.76
CA ALA A 147 15.68 1.99 4.70
C ALA A 147 14.74 1.11 5.53
N PHE A 148 14.76 -0.21 5.33
CA PHE A 148 13.92 -1.15 6.07
C PHE A 148 14.29 -1.21 7.56
N ARG A 149 15.58 -1.17 7.90
CA ARG A 149 16.06 -1.17 9.29
C ARG A 149 15.56 0.06 10.04
N LYS A 150 15.59 1.23 9.41
CA LYS A 150 15.06 2.45 10.01
C LYS A 150 13.58 2.28 10.37
N VAL A 151 12.75 1.82 9.44
CA VAL A 151 11.33 1.59 9.69
C VAL A 151 11.11 0.53 10.78
N ALA A 152 11.81 -0.61 10.70
CA ALA A 152 11.68 -1.70 11.67
C ALA A 152 12.15 -1.31 13.09
N THR A 153 12.97 -0.26 13.21
CA THR A 153 13.41 0.29 14.51
C THR A 153 12.41 1.30 15.07
N GLU A 154 11.89 2.18 14.22
CA GLU A 154 10.93 3.22 14.59
C GLU A 154 9.52 2.66 14.80
N GLN A 155 9.17 1.62 14.03
CA GLN A 155 7.88 0.92 14.07
C GLN A 155 8.09 -0.59 14.17
N PRO A 156 8.33 -1.14 15.35
CA PRO A 156 8.68 -2.55 15.54
C PRO A 156 7.52 -3.53 15.27
N ASP A 157 6.32 -3.05 15.07
CA ASP A 157 5.12 -3.79 14.66
C ASP A 157 4.86 -3.75 13.14
N GLN A 158 5.61 -2.93 12.39
CA GLN A 158 5.51 -2.83 10.94
C GLN A 158 6.12 -4.07 10.26
N TRP A 159 5.37 -5.15 10.24
CA TRP A 159 5.84 -6.46 9.78
C TRP A 159 6.37 -6.46 8.34
N GLN A 160 5.84 -5.60 7.45
CA GLN A 160 6.30 -5.52 6.05
C GLN A 160 7.76 -5.06 5.97
N ALA A 161 8.15 -4.06 6.76
CA ALA A 161 9.52 -3.59 6.81
C ALA A 161 10.47 -4.65 7.40
N ILE A 162 10.03 -5.34 8.46
CA ILE A 162 10.79 -6.43 9.09
C ILE A 162 10.96 -7.59 8.12
N TYR A 163 9.91 -7.94 7.36
CA TYR A 163 9.96 -9.01 6.36
C TYR A 163 10.92 -8.66 5.23
N ASN A 164 10.82 -7.45 4.67
CA ASN A 164 11.74 -7.01 3.62
C ASN A 164 13.18 -6.91 4.12
N LEU A 165 13.41 -6.48 5.38
CA LEU A 165 14.74 -6.50 5.99
C LEU A 165 15.31 -7.91 6.07
N ALA A 166 14.52 -8.89 6.51
CA ALA A 166 14.94 -10.28 6.58
C ALA A 166 15.31 -10.86 5.19
N ILE A 167 14.56 -10.49 4.15
CA ILE A 167 14.87 -10.88 2.77
C ILE A 167 16.21 -10.28 2.33
N VAL A 168 16.40 -8.97 2.53
CA VAL A 168 17.63 -8.28 2.14
C VAL A 168 18.84 -8.82 2.90
N ASP A 169 18.72 -9.03 4.22
CA ASP A 169 19.78 -9.65 5.02
C ASP A 169 20.13 -11.05 4.49
N GLY A 170 19.12 -11.85 4.11
CA GLY A 170 19.32 -13.17 3.49
C GLY A 170 20.02 -13.09 2.12
N GLU A 171 19.63 -12.17 1.26
CA GLU A 171 20.23 -11.93 -0.06
C GLU A 171 21.70 -11.43 0.07
N MET A 172 22.00 -10.66 1.12
CA MET A 172 23.35 -10.23 1.48
C MET A 172 24.16 -11.31 2.21
N LYS A 173 23.57 -12.50 2.43
CA LYS A 173 24.16 -13.64 3.17
C LYS A 173 24.38 -13.36 4.67
N ASP A 174 23.74 -12.35 5.20
CA ASP A 174 23.74 -12.06 6.64
C ASP A 174 22.62 -12.86 7.31
N TYR A 175 22.79 -14.19 7.32
CA TYR A 175 21.78 -15.11 7.80
C TYR A 175 21.50 -14.97 9.31
N THR A 176 22.45 -14.43 10.05
CA THR A 176 22.27 -14.17 11.49
C THR A 176 21.23 -13.10 11.71
N ASP A 177 21.38 -11.94 11.05
CA ASP A 177 20.41 -10.86 11.14
C ASP A 177 19.05 -11.27 10.54
N ALA A 178 19.06 -11.98 9.41
CA ALA A 178 17.82 -12.49 8.80
C ALA A 178 17.03 -13.39 9.77
N ARG A 179 17.70 -14.27 10.54
CA ARG A 179 17.04 -15.11 11.56
C ARG A 179 16.51 -14.31 12.75
N VAL A 180 17.19 -13.23 13.14
CA VAL A 180 16.68 -12.30 14.17
C VAL A 180 15.36 -11.66 13.72
N GLN A 181 15.31 -11.20 12.46
CA GLN A 181 14.06 -10.63 11.91
C GLN A 181 12.96 -11.69 11.78
N LEU A 182 13.31 -12.91 11.34
CA LEU A 182 12.35 -14.02 11.29
C LEU A 182 11.74 -14.32 12.66
N ALA A 183 12.53 -14.31 13.73
CA ALA A 183 12.01 -14.53 15.08
C ALA A 183 10.97 -13.47 15.49
N LYS A 184 11.19 -12.20 15.14
CA LYS A 184 10.21 -11.12 15.35
C LYS A 184 8.95 -11.35 14.52
N LEU A 185 9.10 -11.71 13.25
CA LEU A 185 7.96 -11.97 12.36
C LEU A 185 7.09 -13.12 12.87
N LYS A 186 7.68 -14.19 13.41
CA LYS A 186 6.94 -15.31 14.01
C LYS A 186 6.12 -14.89 15.24
N GLN A 187 6.54 -13.87 15.96
CA GLN A 187 5.76 -13.31 17.07
C GLN A 187 4.60 -12.43 16.57
N LEU A 188 4.84 -11.63 15.53
CA LEU A 188 3.83 -10.71 14.99
C LEU A 188 2.81 -11.43 14.08
N ARG A 189 3.25 -12.44 13.35
CA ARG A 189 2.48 -13.12 12.29
C ARG A 189 2.75 -14.64 12.30
N PRO A 190 2.36 -15.38 13.36
CA PRO A 190 2.72 -16.79 13.53
C PRO A 190 2.20 -17.70 12.41
N ASP A 191 1.03 -17.39 11.87
CA ASP A 191 0.34 -18.22 10.87
C ASP A 191 0.48 -17.68 9.43
N ASP A 192 1.39 -16.72 9.21
CA ASP A 192 1.57 -16.12 7.89
C ASP A 192 2.37 -17.05 6.96
N PRO A 193 1.84 -17.43 5.79
CA PRO A 193 2.52 -18.32 4.87
C PRO A 193 3.82 -17.72 4.30
N GLN A 194 3.97 -16.40 4.26
CA GLN A 194 5.21 -15.75 3.85
C GLN A 194 6.30 -15.94 4.90
N VAL A 195 5.94 -15.85 6.19
CA VAL A 195 6.86 -16.11 7.31
C VAL A 195 7.31 -17.57 7.30
N ALA A 196 6.40 -18.50 7.07
CA ALA A 196 6.74 -19.92 6.96
C ALA A 196 7.68 -20.22 5.78
N LYS A 197 7.47 -19.59 4.63
CA LYS A 197 8.38 -19.70 3.47
C LYS A 197 9.77 -19.14 3.76
N LEU A 198 9.85 -17.99 4.42
CA LEU A 198 11.11 -17.38 4.84
C LEU A 198 11.87 -18.29 5.81
N GLU A 199 11.16 -18.91 6.77
CA GLU A 199 11.74 -19.87 7.70
C GLU A 199 12.37 -21.06 6.96
N GLN A 200 11.63 -21.65 6.01
CA GLN A 200 12.15 -22.76 5.19
C GLN A 200 13.38 -22.36 4.38
N ALA A 201 13.37 -21.16 3.77
CA ALA A 201 14.51 -20.64 3.01
C ALA A 201 15.75 -20.45 3.90
N LEU A 202 15.58 -19.89 5.11
CA LEU A 202 16.69 -19.67 6.04
C LEU A 202 17.15 -20.96 6.74
N ALA A 203 16.33 -22.00 6.82
CA ALA A 203 16.72 -23.32 7.32
C ALA A 203 17.60 -24.09 6.31
N ALA A 204 17.43 -23.82 5.01
CA ALA A 204 18.19 -24.48 3.94
C ALA A 204 19.65 -23.96 3.82
N VAL A 205 19.96 -22.82 4.41
CA VAL A 205 21.30 -22.21 4.39
C VAL A 205 21.99 -22.36 5.75
N LYS A 206 23.29 -22.74 5.68
CA LYS A 206 24.13 -22.95 6.87
C LYS A 206 24.96 -21.71 7.17
#